data_3b823fc175e80424b5cf99cd1282794d
#
_entry.id   3b823fc175e80424b5cf99cd1282794d
#
_cell.length_a   1.000
_cell.length_b   1.000
_cell.length_c   1.000
_cell.angle_alpha   90.00
_cell.angle_beta   90.00
_cell.angle_gamma   90.00
#
_symmetry.space_group_name_H-M   'P 1'
#
loop_
_entity.id
_entity.type
_entity.pdbx_description
1 polymer ?
#
loop_
_entity_poly.entity_id
_entity_poly.type
_entity_poly.pdbx_seq_one_letter_code
_entity_poly.pdbx_strand_id
1 'polypeptide(L)'
;MEMNREEFLNRLSGGLAATCVACLAAACSQDEPVTPGNGPIVPLSGLTVNLATEIRNVNEFIAKNGAIVIRTATGNTAASFLAFSSSCPHAGATVEYNSSTSSFFCAAHGSSFSSNGSLVQGPATKGLTKLSVDITGTTLTVRS
;
A
#
# COMPACT_ATOMS: atom_id res chain seq x y z
N MET A 1 -26.15 36.96 20.92
CA MET A 1 -26.59 37.40 19.58
C MET A 1 -26.58 36.20 18.68
N GLU A 2 -27.71 35.55 18.50
CA GLU A 2 -27.88 34.39 17.63
C GLU A 2 -28.12 34.89 16.21
N MET A 3 -27.25 34.52 15.31
CA MET A 3 -27.33 34.88 13.91
C MET A 3 -28.29 33.91 13.20
N ASN A 4 -29.39 34.47 12.65
CA ASN A 4 -30.45 33.70 12.01
C ASN A 4 -29.99 33.19 10.62
N ARG A 5 -30.42 31.98 10.25
CA ARG A 5 -30.04 31.29 9.00
C ARG A 5 -30.29 32.10 7.73
N GLU A 6 -31.31 32.93 7.74
CA GLU A 6 -31.66 33.77 6.59
C GLU A 6 -30.70 34.95 6.40
N GLU A 7 -30.10 35.44 7.47
CA GLU A 7 -29.15 36.55 7.42
C GLU A 7 -27.77 36.10 6.92
N PHE A 8 -27.41 34.83 7.17
CA PHE A 8 -26.20 34.22 6.65
C PHE A 8 -26.26 34.02 5.11
N LEU A 9 -27.42 33.60 4.58
CA LEU A 9 -27.60 33.37 3.15
C LEU A 9 -27.64 34.66 2.33
N ASN A 10 -28.17 35.77 2.90
CA ASN A 10 -28.22 37.06 2.22
C ASN A 10 -26.86 37.77 2.13
N ARG A 11 -25.92 37.45 3.01
CA ARG A 11 -24.55 37.99 2.92
C ARG A 11 -23.67 37.31 1.90
N LEU A 12 -24.03 36.12 1.43
CA LEU A 12 -23.30 35.40 0.38
C LEU A 12 -23.67 35.78 -1.07
N SER A 13 -24.79 36.47 -1.26
CA SER A 13 -25.30 36.80 -2.59
C SER A 13 -25.01 38.24 -3.07
N GLY A 14 -24.24 39.01 -2.32
CA GLY A 14 -23.94 40.41 -2.64
C GLY A 14 -22.44 40.65 -2.86
N GLY A 15 -21.97 40.47 -4.08
CA GLY A 15 -20.67 41.05 -4.48
C GLY A 15 -19.72 40.07 -5.11
N LEU A 16 -19.72 40.00 -6.44
CA LEU A 16 -18.58 40.14 -7.32
C LEU A 16 -18.91 39.62 -8.71
N ALA A 17 -19.56 40.50 -9.44
CA ALA A 17 -19.43 40.47 -10.90
C ALA A 17 -18.19 41.31 -11.24
N ALA A 18 -17.10 40.70 -11.65
CA ALA A 18 -16.13 41.25 -12.62
C ALA A 18 -14.92 40.30 -12.77
N THR A 19 -14.73 39.85 -14.00
CA THR A 19 -13.45 39.52 -14.63
C THR A 19 -12.58 38.43 -14.03
N CYS A 20 -12.73 37.20 -14.60
CA CYS A 20 -11.58 36.38 -15.01
C CYS A 20 -12.07 35.30 -15.99
N VAL A 21 -12.35 35.71 -17.23
CA VAL A 21 -12.37 34.82 -18.39
C VAL A 21 -10.92 34.69 -18.84
N ALA A 22 -10.13 33.82 -18.25
CA ALA A 22 -8.89 33.28 -18.79
C ALA A 22 -8.21 32.33 -17.76
N CYS A 23 -8.81 31.21 -17.40
CA CYS A 23 -8.14 30.04 -16.81
C CYS A 23 -9.08 28.81 -16.85
N LEU A 24 -9.68 28.57 -18.01
CA LEU A 24 -10.44 27.35 -18.28
C LEU A 24 -9.70 26.49 -19.27
N ALA A 25 -8.50 26.04 -18.92
CA ALA A 25 -7.86 24.94 -19.60
C ALA A 25 -6.72 24.42 -18.70
N ALA A 26 -6.98 23.53 -17.78
CA ALA A 26 -6.11 22.49 -17.24
C ALA A 26 -6.61 22.03 -15.85
N ALA A 27 -7.78 21.47 -15.76
CA ALA A 27 -8.20 20.66 -14.60
C ALA A 27 -9.29 19.67 -15.03
N CYS A 28 -9.05 18.91 -16.10
CA CYS A 28 -9.64 17.60 -16.24
C CYS A 28 -8.74 16.66 -15.46
N SER A 29 -8.84 16.67 -14.14
CA SER A 29 -8.48 15.52 -13.34
C SER A 29 -9.47 14.44 -13.74
N GLN A 30 -8.94 13.36 -14.29
CA GLN A 30 -9.69 12.16 -14.63
C GLN A 30 -10.30 11.65 -13.33
N ASP A 31 -11.62 11.85 -13.18
CA ASP A 31 -12.44 11.07 -12.26
C ASP A 31 -12.50 9.65 -12.82
N GLU A 32 -11.54 8.83 -12.46
CA GLU A 32 -11.63 7.40 -12.60
C GLU A 32 -12.83 6.92 -11.76
N PRO A 33 -13.77 6.17 -12.33
CA PRO A 33 -14.89 5.65 -11.57
C PRO A 33 -14.38 4.70 -10.49
N VAL A 34 -14.51 5.08 -9.23
CA VAL A 34 -14.18 4.25 -8.07
C VAL A 34 -15.16 3.10 -8.04
N THR A 35 -14.80 1.97 -8.62
CA THR A 35 -15.54 0.72 -8.48
C THR A 35 -15.40 0.22 -7.04
N PRO A 36 -16.50 -0.07 -6.33
CA PRO A 36 -16.43 -0.61 -4.97
C PRO A 36 -15.80 -2.01 -5.01
N GLY A 37 -14.63 -2.16 -4.40
CA GLY A 37 -13.99 -3.46 -4.22
C GLY A 37 -12.58 -3.65 -4.79
N ASN A 38 -12.09 -2.74 -5.61
CA ASN A 38 -10.69 -2.76 -6.05
C ASN A 38 -9.93 -1.60 -5.38
N GLY A 39 -9.25 -1.89 -4.27
CA GLY A 39 -8.11 -1.06 -3.89
C GLY A 39 -7.14 -0.99 -5.09
N PRO A 40 -6.37 0.11 -5.26
CA PRO A 40 -5.49 0.25 -6.39
C PRO A 40 -4.58 -0.99 -6.47
N ILE A 41 -4.73 -1.77 -7.54
CA ILE A 41 -3.77 -2.82 -7.90
C ILE A 41 -2.51 -2.05 -8.28
N VAL A 42 -1.63 -1.81 -7.31
CA VAL A 42 -0.32 -1.25 -7.58
C VAL A 42 0.42 -2.33 -8.37
N PRO A 43 0.80 -2.10 -9.62
CA PRO A 43 1.56 -3.09 -10.37
C PRO A 43 2.82 -3.42 -9.56
N LEU A 44 3.02 -4.69 -9.24
CA LEU A 44 4.20 -5.21 -8.54
C LEU A 44 5.46 -5.14 -9.42
N SER A 45 5.65 -4.05 -10.15
CA SER A 45 6.76 -3.89 -11.07
C SER A 45 7.91 -3.18 -10.37
N GLY A 46 8.92 -3.97 -9.97
CA GLY A 46 10.26 -3.45 -9.75
C GLY A 46 10.51 -2.76 -8.41
N LEU A 47 9.98 -3.27 -7.28
CA LEU A 47 10.48 -2.82 -5.99
C LEU A 47 11.98 -3.14 -5.91
N THR A 48 12.81 -2.11 -5.76
CA THR A 48 14.23 -2.24 -5.48
C THR A 48 14.54 -1.81 -4.06
N VAL A 49 15.42 -2.56 -3.39
CA VAL A 49 15.86 -2.31 -2.01
C VAL A 49 17.38 -2.30 -1.99
N ASN A 50 17.97 -1.28 -1.36
CA ASN A 50 19.41 -1.19 -1.20
C ASN A 50 19.85 -1.88 0.09
N LEU A 51 20.43 -3.07 -0.02
CA LEU A 51 20.85 -3.91 1.11
C LEU A 51 22.05 -3.34 1.91
N ALA A 52 22.71 -2.29 1.41
CA ALA A 52 23.76 -1.60 2.16
C ALA A 52 23.17 -0.62 3.20
N THR A 53 21.93 -0.15 2.99
CA THR A 53 21.29 0.87 3.84
C THR A 53 19.97 0.43 4.42
N GLU A 54 19.26 -0.52 3.78
CA GLU A 54 17.93 -0.98 4.16
C GLU A 54 17.95 -2.48 4.52
N ILE A 55 17.10 -2.91 5.43
CA ILE A 55 16.92 -4.31 5.88
C ILE A 55 18.24 -5.06 6.08
N ARG A 56 19.12 -4.50 6.91
CA ARG A 56 20.49 -5.01 7.16
C ARG A 56 20.53 -6.17 8.13
N ASN A 57 19.57 -6.27 9.06
CA ASN A 57 19.55 -7.28 10.10
C ASN A 57 18.43 -8.30 9.84
N VAL A 58 18.61 -9.51 10.36
CA VAL A 58 17.59 -10.56 10.33
C VAL A 58 16.32 -10.06 11.03
N ASN A 59 15.15 -10.37 10.50
CA ASN A 59 13.82 -9.91 10.90
C ASN A 59 13.50 -8.43 10.57
N GLU A 60 14.43 -7.67 10.01
CA GLU A 60 14.05 -6.39 9.40
C GLU A 60 13.24 -6.63 8.13
N PHE A 61 12.32 -5.72 7.87
CA PHE A 61 11.45 -5.78 6.70
C PHE A 61 11.22 -4.40 6.10
N ILE A 62 10.78 -4.39 4.86
CA ILE A 62 10.32 -3.19 4.16
C ILE A 62 9.00 -3.51 3.47
N ALA A 63 8.04 -2.60 3.58
CA ALA A 63 6.73 -2.69 2.91
C ALA A 63 6.58 -1.47 2.00
N LYS A 64 6.71 -1.67 0.69
CA LYS A 64 6.61 -0.62 -0.33
C LYS A 64 6.02 -1.21 -1.63
N ASN A 65 5.36 -0.37 -2.41
CA ASN A 65 4.90 -0.70 -3.76
C ASN A 65 4.12 -2.02 -3.86
N GLY A 66 3.28 -2.32 -2.85
CA GLY A 66 2.47 -3.54 -2.86
C GLY A 66 3.23 -4.82 -2.51
N ALA A 67 4.48 -4.74 -2.09
CA ALA A 67 5.28 -5.87 -1.64
C ALA A 67 5.79 -5.70 -0.20
N ILE A 68 5.96 -6.81 0.50
CA ILE A 68 6.62 -6.90 1.80
C ILE A 68 7.83 -7.80 1.62
N VAL A 69 9.02 -7.27 1.90
CA VAL A 69 10.30 -8.01 1.83
C VAL A 69 10.86 -8.14 3.24
N ILE A 70 11.22 -9.34 3.64
CA ILE A 70 11.71 -9.67 4.99
C ILE A 70 13.08 -10.33 4.84
N ARG A 71 14.08 -9.89 5.60
CA ARG A 71 15.36 -10.60 5.72
C ARG A 71 15.22 -11.74 6.72
N THR A 72 15.44 -12.97 6.29
CA THR A 72 15.30 -14.17 7.12
C THR A 72 16.64 -14.78 7.53
N ALA A 73 17.74 -14.44 6.84
CA ALA A 73 19.07 -14.92 7.14
C ALA A 73 20.14 -13.85 6.86
N THR A 74 21.33 -14.07 7.39
CA THR A 74 22.53 -13.28 7.06
C THR A 74 22.98 -13.53 5.63
N GLY A 75 23.63 -12.53 5.03
CA GLY A 75 24.09 -12.60 3.64
C GLY A 75 23.12 -11.94 2.65
N ASN A 76 23.65 -11.66 1.45
CA ASN A 76 22.92 -10.99 0.38
C ASN A 76 22.67 -11.98 -0.77
N THR A 77 21.98 -13.07 -0.48
CA THR A 77 21.52 -14.06 -1.48
C THR A 77 20.01 -14.08 -1.52
N ALA A 78 19.40 -14.47 -2.63
CA ALA A 78 17.95 -14.57 -2.75
C ALA A 78 17.32 -15.45 -1.65
N ALA A 79 18.02 -16.49 -1.22
CA ALA A 79 17.58 -17.40 -0.15
C ALA A 79 17.50 -16.72 1.24
N SER A 80 18.16 -15.57 1.42
CA SER A 80 18.16 -14.82 2.68
C SER A 80 16.93 -13.91 2.83
N PHE A 81 16.03 -13.91 1.85
CA PHE A 81 14.86 -13.03 1.85
C PHE A 81 13.58 -13.77 1.50
N LEU A 82 12.50 -13.33 2.08
CA LEU A 82 11.14 -13.67 1.67
C LEU A 82 10.45 -12.40 1.18
N ALA A 83 9.72 -12.53 0.08
CA ALA A 83 8.92 -11.46 -0.45
C ALA A 83 7.48 -11.93 -0.71
N PHE A 84 6.51 -11.11 -0.32
CA PHE A 84 5.09 -11.38 -0.49
C PHE A 84 4.38 -10.16 -1.04
N SER A 85 3.30 -10.37 -1.78
CA SER A 85 2.35 -9.31 -2.07
C SER A 85 1.71 -8.83 -0.76
N SER A 86 1.61 -7.52 -0.57
CA SER A 86 0.86 -6.93 0.54
C SER A 86 -0.65 -6.94 0.32
N SER A 87 -1.13 -7.46 -0.80
CA SER A 87 -2.56 -7.57 -1.09
C SER A 87 -3.15 -8.82 -0.43
N CYS A 88 -4.14 -8.63 0.43
CA CYS A 88 -4.85 -9.71 1.11
C CYS A 88 -5.65 -10.56 0.12
N PRO A 89 -5.47 -11.89 0.11
CA PRO A 89 -6.17 -12.78 -0.83
C PRO A 89 -7.70 -12.84 -0.63
N HIS A 90 -8.24 -12.26 0.44
CA HIS A 90 -9.67 -12.18 0.67
C HIS A 90 -10.33 -11.10 -0.20
N ALA A 91 -9.87 -9.85 -0.09
CA ALA A 91 -10.51 -8.70 -0.74
C ALA A 91 -9.52 -7.60 -1.14
N GLY A 92 -8.24 -7.91 -1.30
CA GLY A 92 -7.24 -6.97 -1.80
C GLY A 92 -6.76 -5.91 -0.80
N ALA A 93 -7.28 -5.89 0.44
CA ALA A 93 -6.82 -4.95 1.46
C ALA A 93 -5.34 -5.15 1.81
N THR A 94 -4.69 -4.11 2.30
CA THR A 94 -3.28 -4.18 2.68
C THR A 94 -3.07 -5.10 3.89
N VAL A 95 -2.10 -6.00 3.77
CA VAL A 95 -1.62 -6.87 4.85
C VAL A 95 -0.40 -6.22 5.49
N GLU A 96 -0.32 -6.28 6.80
CA GLU A 96 0.81 -5.79 7.59
C GLU A 96 1.65 -6.94 8.12
N TYR A 97 2.96 -6.75 8.21
CA TYR A 97 3.89 -7.70 8.82
C TYR A 97 4.24 -7.25 10.24
N ASN A 98 4.15 -8.18 11.18
CA ASN A 98 4.57 -7.98 12.55
C ASN A 98 5.88 -8.75 12.79
N SER A 99 7.00 -8.02 12.94
CA SER A 99 8.32 -8.61 13.14
C SER A 99 8.47 -9.29 14.50
N SER A 100 7.73 -8.86 15.54
CA SER A 100 7.80 -9.46 16.88
C SER A 100 7.20 -10.86 16.93
N THR A 101 6.16 -11.13 16.13
CA THR A 101 5.49 -12.43 16.04
C THR A 101 5.86 -13.18 14.77
N SER A 102 6.62 -12.55 13.86
CA SER A 102 6.96 -13.06 12.53
C SER A 102 5.73 -13.55 11.76
N SER A 103 4.67 -12.76 11.78
CA SER A 103 3.38 -13.12 11.16
C SER A 103 2.79 -11.94 10.40
N PHE A 104 1.80 -12.24 9.55
CA PHE A 104 1.09 -11.22 8.80
C PHE A 104 -0.36 -11.12 9.27
N PHE A 105 -0.90 -9.92 9.24
CA PHE A 105 -2.27 -9.63 9.62
C PHE A 105 -2.94 -8.67 8.64
N CYS A 106 -4.19 -8.95 8.32
CA CYS A 106 -5.04 -8.11 7.49
C CYS A 106 -6.14 -7.49 8.36
N ALA A 107 -5.98 -6.23 8.73
CA ALA A 107 -6.88 -5.54 9.66
C ALA A 107 -8.31 -5.38 9.12
N ALA A 108 -8.49 -5.39 7.79
CA ALA A 108 -9.81 -5.18 7.20
C ALA A 108 -10.86 -6.23 7.61
N HIS A 109 -10.45 -7.51 7.68
CA HIS A 109 -11.39 -8.60 8.00
C HIS A 109 -10.78 -9.68 8.91
N GLY A 110 -9.59 -9.44 9.51
CA GLY A 110 -9.01 -10.32 10.51
C GLY A 110 -8.28 -11.56 9.97
N SER A 111 -8.00 -11.65 8.66
CA SER A 111 -7.17 -12.77 8.15
C SER A 111 -5.75 -12.69 8.69
N SER A 112 -5.19 -13.83 9.11
CA SER A 112 -3.81 -13.91 9.56
C SER A 112 -3.02 -14.98 8.81
N PHE A 113 -1.70 -14.76 8.69
CA PHE A 113 -0.80 -15.64 7.94
C PHE A 113 0.50 -15.82 8.72
N SER A 114 1.09 -16.99 8.60
CA SER A 114 2.36 -17.34 9.23
C SER A 114 3.55 -16.66 8.55
N SER A 115 4.74 -16.78 9.12
CA SER A 115 5.99 -16.21 8.61
C SER A 115 6.33 -16.60 7.17
N ASN A 116 5.86 -17.75 6.70
CA ASN A 116 6.05 -18.23 5.33
C ASN A 116 4.90 -17.86 4.38
N GLY A 117 3.95 -17.03 4.84
CA GLY A 117 2.80 -16.58 4.08
C GLY A 117 1.63 -17.56 4.02
N SER A 118 1.69 -18.71 4.70
CA SER A 118 0.58 -19.66 4.75
C SER A 118 -0.59 -19.11 5.55
N LEU A 119 -1.82 -19.37 5.12
CA LEU A 119 -3.03 -18.97 5.83
C LEU A 119 -3.10 -19.66 7.19
N VAL A 120 -3.35 -18.88 8.24
CA VAL A 120 -3.59 -19.37 9.62
C VAL A 120 -5.07 -19.20 9.97
N GLN A 121 -5.64 -18.04 9.67
CA GLN A 121 -7.03 -17.71 9.97
C GLN A 121 -7.65 -16.92 8.82
N GLY A 122 -8.86 -17.33 8.42
CA GLY A 122 -9.67 -16.62 7.42
C GLY A 122 -10.24 -15.30 7.94
N PRO A 123 -11.01 -14.60 7.05
CA PRO A 123 -11.79 -15.10 5.91
C PRO A 123 -11.03 -15.31 4.59
N ALA A 124 -9.74 -14.99 4.46
CA ALA A 124 -8.99 -15.42 3.28
C ALA A 124 -9.07 -16.94 3.06
N THR A 125 -9.02 -17.39 1.82
CA THR A 125 -9.15 -18.83 1.46
C THR A 125 -7.82 -19.44 1.02
N LYS A 126 -6.77 -18.62 0.88
CA LYS A 126 -5.41 -19.03 0.49
C LYS A 126 -4.36 -18.16 1.16
N GLY A 127 -3.11 -18.63 1.16
CA GLY A 127 -1.97 -17.87 1.66
C GLY A 127 -1.62 -16.65 0.81
N LEU A 128 -0.68 -15.85 1.29
CA LEU A 128 -0.15 -14.69 0.58
C LEU A 128 0.55 -15.12 -0.71
N THR A 129 0.43 -14.30 -1.76
CA THR A 129 1.17 -14.51 -3.00
C THR A 129 2.66 -14.26 -2.75
N LYS A 130 3.47 -15.30 -2.91
CA LYS A 130 4.93 -15.20 -2.81
C LYS A 130 5.49 -14.55 -4.08
N LEU A 131 6.47 -13.69 -3.89
CA LEU A 131 7.16 -12.97 -4.96
C LEU A 131 8.59 -13.49 -5.07
N SER A 132 9.17 -13.40 -6.26
CA SER A 132 10.58 -13.74 -6.48
C SER A 132 11.50 -12.58 -6.13
N VAL A 133 12.72 -12.89 -5.74
CA VAL A 133 13.75 -11.94 -5.36
C VAL A 133 15.01 -12.22 -6.17
N ASP A 134 15.51 -11.19 -6.84
CA ASP A 134 16.81 -11.20 -7.51
C ASP A 134 17.77 -10.25 -6.80
N ILE A 135 19.06 -10.62 -6.72
CA ILE A 135 20.08 -9.78 -6.11
C ILE A 135 21.22 -9.55 -7.09
N THR A 136 21.57 -8.28 -7.28
CA THR A 136 22.73 -7.86 -8.06
C THR A 136 23.56 -6.89 -7.21
N GLY A 137 24.73 -7.35 -6.76
CA GLY A 137 25.54 -6.59 -5.80
C GLY A 137 24.79 -6.33 -4.48
N THR A 138 24.53 -5.06 -4.18
CA THR A 138 23.75 -4.64 -3.00
C THR A 138 22.29 -4.29 -3.32
N THR A 139 21.85 -4.50 -4.55
CA THR A 139 20.48 -4.21 -4.96
C THR A 139 19.64 -5.48 -4.99
N LEU A 140 18.58 -5.50 -4.18
CA LEU A 140 17.53 -6.50 -4.23
C LEU A 140 16.40 -5.96 -5.11
N THR A 141 15.93 -6.80 -6.04
CA THR A 141 14.78 -6.50 -6.92
C THR A 141 13.69 -7.54 -6.70
N VAL A 142 12.48 -7.11 -6.46
CA VAL A 142 11.29 -7.98 -6.33
C VAL A 142 10.59 -8.09 -7.68
N ARG A 143 10.17 -9.30 -8.02
CA ARG A 143 9.38 -9.61 -9.22
C ARG A 143 8.14 -10.43 -8.88
N SER A 144 7.11 -10.22 -9.63
CA SER A 144 5.86 -11.02 -9.61
C SER A 144 6.00 -12.32 -10.38
#